data_bfa4dd3b6abe89646e237542902d2df2
#
_entry.id   bfa4dd3b6abe89646e237542902d2df2
#
_cell.length_a   1.000
_cell.length_b   1.000
_cell.length_c   1.000
_cell.angle_alpha   90.00
_cell.angle_beta   90.00
_cell.angle_gamma   90.00
#
_symmetry.space_group_name_H-M   'P 1'
#
loop_
_entity.id
_entity.type
_entity.pdbx_description
1 polymer ?
#
loop_
_entity_poly.entity_id
_entity_poly.type
_entity_poly.pdbx_seq_one_letter_code
_entity_poly.pdbx_strand_id
1 'polypeptide(L)'
;LRQAEDPVSQERLLNQASALEQAGCFALVLEHVPSALAGVVRHRLQIPVIGIGAGDDCDGQIRVTADLLGLTERQPPFSPALIPGQQLFVEALRTWVAAQTPTTTPPPATPDC
;
A
#
# COMPACT_ATOMS: atom_id res chain seq x y z
N LEU A 1 -1.02 -9.84 8.50
CA LEU A 1 -1.63 -11.15 8.69
C LEU A 1 -2.82 -11.30 7.76
N ARG A 2 -2.92 -12.43 7.02
CA ARG A 2 -4.06 -12.69 6.14
C ARG A 2 -5.33 -12.86 6.97
N GLN A 3 -6.46 -12.33 6.47
CA GLN A 3 -7.75 -12.38 7.14
C GLN A 3 -8.59 -13.55 6.64
N ALA A 4 -9.58 -13.99 7.45
CA ALA A 4 -10.59 -14.98 7.08
C ALA A 4 -9.99 -16.29 6.53
N GLU A 5 -9.05 -16.88 7.25
CA GLU A 5 -8.44 -18.16 6.85
C GLU A 5 -9.23 -19.37 7.33
N ASP A 6 -10.03 -19.24 8.39
CA ASP A 6 -10.84 -20.32 8.92
C ASP A 6 -12.31 -20.22 8.44
N PRO A 7 -13.06 -21.35 8.41
CA PRO A 7 -14.43 -21.38 7.87
C PRO A 7 -15.40 -20.42 8.56
N VAL A 8 -15.27 -20.19 9.87
CA VAL A 8 -16.16 -19.30 10.63
C VAL A 8 -15.92 -17.85 10.23
N SER A 9 -14.65 -17.44 10.12
CA SER A 9 -14.27 -16.10 9.67
C SER A 9 -14.66 -15.85 8.21
N GLN A 10 -14.58 -16.88 7.36
CA GLN A 10 -15.01 -16.79 5.96
C GLN A 10 -16.50 -16.54 5.84
N GLU A 11 -17.32 -17.30 6.57
CA GLU A 11 -18.77 -17.10 6.58
C GLU A 11 -19.15 -15.71 7.11
N ARG A 12 -18.47 -15.26 8.17
CA ARG A 12 -18.66 -13.90 8.70
C ARG A 12 -18.37 -12.84 7.65
N LEU A 13 -17.26 -12.97 6.93
CA LEU A 13 -16.88 -12.04 5.87
C LEU A 13 -17.91 -12.02 4.75
N LEU A 14 -18.41 -13.18 4.32
CA LEU A 14 -19.44 -13.26 3.29
C LEU A 14 -20.74 -12.56 3.73
N ASN A 15 -21.15 -12.75 4.97
CA ASN A 15 -22.34 -12.10 5.54
C ASN A 15 -22.13 -10.57 5.64
N GLN A 16 -20.96 -10.12 6.05
CA GLN A 16 -20.61 -8.71 6.12
C GLN A 16 -20.63 -8.07 4.72
N ALA A 17 -20.07 -8.73 3.71
CA ALA A 17 -20.06 -8.26 2.34
C ALA A 17 -21.49 -8.07 1.81
N SER A 18 -22.36 -9.06 2.03
CA SER A 18 -23.76 -8.98 1.64
C SER A 18 -24.51 -7.86 2.37
N ALA A 19 -24.23 -7.68 3.66
CA ALA A 19 -24.84 -6.61 4.46
C ALA A 19 -24.43 -5.23 3.95
N LEU A 20 -23.17 -5.05 3.56
CA LEU A 20 -22.68 -3.78 2.98
C LEU A 20 -23.34 -3.48 1.64
N GLU A 21 -23.49 -4.47 0.76
CA GLU A 21 -24.23 -4.30 -0.49
C GLU A 21 -25.68 -3.88 -0.23
N GLN A 22 -26.37 -4.57 0.68
CA GLN A 22 -27.75 -4.25 1.05
C GLN A 22 -27.89 -2.87 1.69
N ALA A 23 -26.86 -2.40 2.37
CA ALA A 23 -26.82 -1.07 2.96
C ALA A 23 -26.61 0.05 1.93
N GLY A 24 -26.36 -0.30 0.65
CA GLY A 24 -26.23 0.66 -0.44
C GLY A 24 -24.79 1.00 -0.84
N CYS A 25 -23.80 0.23 -0.42
CA CYS A 25 -22.45 0.39 -0.93
C CYS A 25 -22.41 0.15 -2.44
N PHE A 26 -21.70 1.01 -3.18
CA PHE A 26 -21.60 0.89 -4.64
C PHE A 26 -20.37 0.08 -5.10
N ALA A 27 -19.43 -0.19 -4.20
CA ALA A 27 -18.25 -1.01 -4.43
C ALA A 27 -17.73 -1.53 -3.08
N LEU A 28 -16.94 -2.58 -3.12
CA LEU A 28 -16.34 -3.19 -1.94
C LEU A 28 -14.84 -3.39 -2.16
N VAL A 29 -14.04 -3.09 -1.15
CA VAL A 29 -12.61 -3.40 -1.14
C VAL A 29 -12.36 -4.60 -0.22
N LEU A 30 -11.67 -5.61 -0.75
CA LEU A 30 -11.19 -6.76 0.02
C LEU A 30 -9.68 -6.65 0.23
N GLU A 31 -9.26 -6.61 1.48
CA GLU A 31 -7.86 -6.51 1.83
C GLU A 31 -7.35 -7.79 2.47
N HIS A 32 -6.31 -8.37 1.86
CA HIS A 32 -5.52 -9.49 2.38
C HIS A 32 -6.36 -10.68 2.84
N VAL A 33 -7.26 -11.13 1.98
CA VAL A 33 -8.07 -12.35 2.17
C VAL A 33 -7.63 -13.43 1.18
N PRO A 34 -7.95 -14.73 1.46
CA PRO A 34 -7.65 -15.79 0.50
C PRO A 34 -8.30 -15.56 -0.86
N SER A 35 -7.56 -15.87 -1.92
CA SER A 35 -8.00 -15.66 -3.30
C SER A 35 -9.32 -16.37 -3.62
N ALA A 36 -9.47 -17.62 -3.16
CA ALA A 36 -10.70 -18.38 -3.37
C ALA A 36 -11.92 -17.71 -2.70
N LEU A 37 -11.74 -17.14 -1.52
CA LEU A 37 -12.79 -16.42 -0.81
C LEU A 37 -13.16 -15.13 -1.54
N ALA A 38 -12.17 -14.39 -2.05
CA ALA A 38 -12.40 -13.19 -2.86
C ALA A 38 -13.26 -13.49 -4.09
N GLY A 39 -12.98 -14.60 -4.78
CA GLY A 39 -13.78 -15.08 -5.90
C GLY A 39 -15.23 -15.38 -5.50
N VAL A 40 -15.45 -16.02 -4.35
CA VAL A 40 -16.80 -16.28 -3.84
C VAL A 40 -17.54 -14.98 -3.54
N VAL A 41 -16.90 -14.00 -2.91
CA VAL A 41 -17.48 -12.67 -2.66
C VAL A 41 -17.86 -12.00 -3.97
N ARG A 42 -16.96 -11.98 -4.95
CA ARG A 42 -17.21 -11.39 -6.26
C ARG A 42 -18.44 -12.00 -6.95
N HIS A 43 -18.57 -13.33 -6.93
CA HIS A 43 -19.70 -14.00 -7.55
C HIS A 43 -21.02 -13.79 -6.79
N ARG A 44 -20.95 -13.57 -5.49
CA ARG A 44 -22.12 -13.35 -4.64
C ARG A 44 -22.69 -11.94 -4.75
N LEU A 45 -21.81 -10.94 -4.89
CA LEU A 45 -22.22 -9.54 -4.97
C LEU A 45 -22.47 -9.09 -6.40
N GLN A 46 -23.32 -8.09 -6.55
CA GLN A 46 -23.56 -7.41 -7.83
C GLN A 46 -22.77 -6.11 -7.98
N ILE A 47 -22.25 -5.58 -6.87
CA ILE A 47 -21.36 -4.43 -6.87
C ILE A 47 -19.92 -4.84 -7.19
N PRO A 48 -19.10 -3.94 -7.75
CA PRO A 48 -17.68 -4.22 -7.99
C PRO A 48 -16.92 -4.59 -6.72
N VAL A 49 -16.08 -5.60 -6.82
CA VAL A 49 -15.17 -6.03 -5.74
C VAL A 49 -13.75 -5.75 -6.15
N ILE A 50 -13.08 -4.88 -5.40
CA ILE A 50 -11.72 -4.44 -5.65
C ILE A 50 -10.80 -5.11 -4.63
N GLY A 51 -9.76 -5.77 -5.10
CA GLY A 51 -8.82 -6.49 -4.25
C GLY A 51 -7.54 -5.73 -3.98
N ILE A 52 -7.06 -5.85 -2.76
CA ILE A 52 -5.69 -5.50 -2.38
C ILE A 52 -5.12 -6.66 -1.56
N GLY A 53 -4.20 -7.42 -2.16
CA GLY A 53 -3.67 -8.63 -1.54
C GLY A 53 -4.69 -9.75 -1.37
N ALA A 54 -5.70 -9.80 -2.24
CA ALA A 54 -6.80 -10.78 -2.21
C ALA A 54 -6.81 -11.72 -3.42
N GLY A 55 -5.68 -11.82 -4.15
CA GLY A 55 -5.56 -12.61 -5.37
C GLY A 55 -6.16 -11.91 -6.59
N ASP A 56 -6.19 -12.61 -7.71
CA ASP A 56 -6.53 -12.03 -9.01
C ASP A 56 -8.01 -12.16 -9.39
N ASP A 57 -8.81 -12.78 -8.54
CA ASP A 57 -10.21 -13.12 -8.84
C ASP A 57 -11.20 -12.03 -8.35
N CYS A 58 -10.81 -10.79 -8.45
CA CYS A 58 -11.62 -9.61 -8.19
C CYS A 58 -11.92 -8.85 -9.48
N ASP A 59 -12.86 -7.91 -9.44
CA ASP A 59 -13.19 -7.07 -10.59
C ASP A 59 -12.07 -6.06 -10.91
N GLY A 60 -11.30 -5.67 -9.90
CA GLY A 60 -10.16 -4.78 -10.05
C GLY A 60 -9.16 -4.93 -8.91
N GLN A 61 -8.03 -4.27 -9.06
CA GLN A 61 -6.94 -4.31 -8.10
C GLN A 61 -6.51 -2.90 -7.74
N ILE A 62 -6.17 -2.69 -6.47
CA ILE A 62 -5.50 -1.46 -6.01
C ILE A 62 -4.21 -1.83 -5.29
N ARG A 63 -3.30 -0.89 -5.23
CA ARG A 63 -2.05 -0.98 -4.49
C ARG A 63 -1.73 0.36 -3.85
N VAL A 64 -1.02 0.31 -2.74
CA VAL A 64 -0.50 1.52 -2.09
C VAL A 64 0.67 2.04 -2.90
N THR A 65 0.63 3.32 -3.29
CA THR A 65 1.69 3.94 -4.11
C THR A 65 3.07 3.81 -3.47
N ALA A 66 3.18 4.02 -2.15
CA ALA A 66 4.44 3.87 -1.43
C ALA A 66 5.01 2.45 -1.54
N ASP A 67 4.15 1.42 -1.52
CA ASP A 67 4.57 0.02 -1.68
C ASP A 67 5.11 -0.21 -3.10
N LEU A 68 4.38 0.26 -4.12
CA LEU A 68 4.80 0.12 -5.52
C LEU A 68 6.13 0.80 -5.81
N LEU A 69 6.40 1.93 -5.17
CA LEU A 69 7.61 2.71 -5.38
C LEU A 69 8.77 2.29 -4.47
N GLY A 70 8.59 1.30 -3.60
CA GLY A 70 9.63 0.84 -2.69
C GLY A 70 9.98 1.83 -1.59
N LEU A 71 9.01 2.62 -1.14
CA LEU A 71 9.19 3.60 -0.05
C LEU A 71 8.81 3.02 1.31
N THR A 72 8.15 1.87 1.33
CA THR A 72 7.70 1.20 2.55
C THR A 72 8.84 0.39 3.15
N GLU A 73 9.01 0.50 4.46
CA GLU A 73 10.06 -0.22 5.19
C GLU A 73 9.82 -1.74 5.19
N ARG A 74 8.57 -2.15 5.34
CA ARG A 74 8.14 -3.55 5.25
C ARG A 74 7.25 -3.74 4.02
N GLN A 75 7.85 -4.28 2.96
CA GLN A 75 7.14 -4.53 1.73
C GLN A 75 6.09 -5.64 1.91
N PRO A 76 4.80 -5.38 1.61
CA PRO A 76 3.79 -6.44 1.64
C PRO A 76 4.11 -7.54 0.63
N PRO A 77 3.83 -8.82 0.94
CA PRO A 77 4.16 -9.93 0.03
C PRO A 77 3.39 -9.87 -1.29
N PHE A 78 2.21 -9.25 -1.31
CA PHE A 78 1.38 -9.10 -2.51
C PHE A 78 1.70 -7.84 -3.33
N SER A 79 2.61 -7.02 -2.88
CA SER A 79 2.96 -5.75 -3.56
C SER A 79 4.47 -5.55 -3.56
N PRO A 80 5.20 -6.31 -4.40
CA PRO A 80 6.64 -6.11 -4.54
C PRO A 80 6.92 -4.71 -5.11
N ALA A 81 8.03 -4.12 -4.67
CA ALA A 81 8.46 -2.83 -5.16
C ALA A 81 8.81 -2.91 -6.66
N LEU A 82 8.32 -1.98 -7.44
CA LEU A 82 8.64 -1.85 -8.86
C LEU A 82 9.98 -1.12 -9.09
N ILE A 83 10.33 -0.24 -8.15
CA ILE A 83 11.60 0.49 -8.14
C ILE A 83 12.16 0.55 -6.71
N PRO A 84 13.48 0.71 -6.52
CA PRO A 84 14.09 0.88 -5.19
C PRO A 84 13.94 2.34 -4.72
N GLY A 85 12.71 2.80 -4.50
CA GLY A 85 12.41 4.20 -4.26
C GLY A 85 13.09 4.79 -3.04
N GLN A 86 13.15 4.06 -1.91
CA GLN A 86 13.82 4.55 -0.71
C GLN A 86 15.30 4.82 -0.96
N GLN A 87 15.99 3.91 -1.63
CA GLN A 87 17.41 4.10 -1.99
C GLN A 87 17.60 5.30 -2.91
N LEU A 88 16.78 5.42 -3.95
CA LEU A 88 16.85 6.52 -4.90
C LEU A 88 16.60 7.88 -4.24
N PHE A 89 15.62 7.95 -3.37
CA PHE A 89 15.29 9.19 -2.65
C PHE A 89 16.40 9.58 -1.67
N VAL A 90 16.94 8.63 -0.92
CA VAL A 90 18.06 8.87 0.01
C VAL A 90 19.29 9.35 -0.75
N GLU A 91 19.62 8.74 -1.88
CA GLU A 91 20.76 9.16 -2.72
C GLU A 91 20.57 10.58 -3.26
N ALA A 92 19.36 10.89 -3.74
CA ALA A 92 19.04 12.23 -4.24
C ALA A 92 19.16 13.28 -3.14
N LEU A 93 18.62 12.99 -1.94
CA LEU A 93 18.70 13.91 -0.80
C LEU A 93 20.12 14.09 -0.31
N ARG A 94 20.92 13.02 -0.25
CA ARG A 94 22.35 13.11 0.12
C ARG A 94 23.12 13.97 -0.87
N THR A 95 22.85 13.84 -2.16
CA THR A 95 23.47 14.67 -3.20
C THR A 95 23.14 16.14 -2.99
N TRP A 96 21.88 16.45 -2.71
CA TRP A 96 21.46 17.83 -2.45
C TRP A 96 22.11 18.40 -1.18
N VAL A 97 22.13 17.64 -0.09
CA VAL A 97 22.75 18.04 1.18
C VAL A 97 24.24 18.32 0.99
N ALA A 98 24.95 17.44 0.26
CA ALA A 98 26.38 17.63 -0.01
C ALA A 98 26.67 18.92 -0.80
N ALA A 99 25.77 19.28 -1.72
CA ALA A 99 25.89 20.54 -2.48
C ALA A 99 25.66 21.79 -1.62
N GLN A 100 25.00 21.65 -0.47
CA GLN A 100 24.74 22.75 0.48
C GLN A 100 25.82 22.85 1.57
N THR A 101 26.84 21.99 1.57
CA THR A 101 27.90 22.04 2.59
C THR A 101 28.59 23.40 2.52
N PRO A 102 28.63 24.17 3.62
CA PRO A 102 29.28 25.47 3.65
C PRO A 102 30.78 25.29 3.33
N THR A 103 31.31 26.19 2.51
CA THR A 103 32.76 26.26 2.29
C THR A 103 33.43 26.47 3.64
N THR A 104 34.45 25.66 3.92
CA THR A 104 35.23 25.69 5.19
C THR A 104 36.07 26.96 5.37
N THR A 105 35.88 27.96 4.55
CA THR A 105 36.52 29.26 4.72
C THR A 105 35.85 29.97 5.90
N PRO A 106 36.52 30.16 7.01
CA PRO A 106 35.95 30.92 8.13
C PRO A 106 35.61 32.34 7.62
N PRO A 107 34.52 32.94 8.12
CA PRO A 107 34.22 34.32 7.78
C PRO A 107 35.42 35.20 8.16
N PRO A 108 35.72 36.23 7.36
CA PRO A 108 36.78 37.15 7.70
C PRO A 108 36.50 37.70 9.10
N ALA A 109 37.56 37.72 9.92
CA ALA A 109 37.47 38.28 11.23
C ALA A 109 36.84 39.66 11.18
N THR A 110 35.75 39.90 11.88
CA THR A 110 35.17 41.24 12.06
C THR A 110 36.27 42.09 12.66
N PRO A 111 36.62 43.22 12.04
CA PRO A 111 37.56 44.12 12.66
C PRO A 111 36.95 44.55 14.01
N ASP A 112 37.74 44.39 15.06
CA ASP A 112 37.35 44.92 16.38
C ASP A 112 37.08 46.39 16.22
N CYS A 113 35.85 46.76 16.56
CA CYS A 113 35.49 48.18 16.66
C CYS A 113 36.14 48.84 17.87
#